data_84020d6bcd8d2e1948c394e1f0d280f3
#
_entry.id   84020d6bcd8d2e1948c394e1f0d280f3
#
_cell.length_a   1.000
_cell.length_b   1.000
_cell.length_c   1.000
_cell.angle_alpha   90.00
_cell.angle_beta   90.00
_cell.angle_gamma   90.00
#
_symmetry.space_group_name_H-M   'P 1'
#
loop_
_entity.id
_entity.type
_entity.pdbx_description
1 polymer ?
#
loop_
_entity_poly.entity_id
_entity_poly.type
_entity_poly.pdbx_seq_one_letter_code
_entity_poly.pdbx_strand_id
1 'polypeptide(L)'
;MNVNDCICVGAEPIAFVDYLAMERTDPRIAEEIGKGLSRGAEMANISIVGGETATLPDMIRGMDLAGACIGYAEKSKIVLGDKIMEGDVIIGLGSSGLHSNGYTLVRKILKEKGFSYSHKLGNESLGDILLTPTRIYVKEILELLKNVDVHGLAHITGGGIRNLMRLNKKVKFVISDPMEPQPIFYFIRKEGKVEWKEMFQTFNMGMGLAVIVPRDEKDDAISILEKNSEAKVKEVGYVDKGRGVDVKKFKLHYE
;
A
#
# COMPACT_ATOMS: atom_id res chain seq x y z
N MET A 1 -5.04 1.21 -4.96
CA MET A 1 -4.55 -0.19 -4.89
C MET A 1 -4.00 -0.63 -6.26
N ASN A 2 -4.84 -0.91 -7.25
CA ASN A 2 -4.45 -1.51 -8.54
C ASN A 2 -3.29 -0.80 -9.26
N VAL A 3 -3.31 0.54 -9.33
CA VAL A 3 -2.23 1.31 -9.98
C VAL A 3 -0.90 1.18 -9.22
N ASN A 4 -0.95 1.07 -7.89
CA ASN A 4 0.25 0.83 -7.07
C ASN A 4 0.82 -0.58 -7.30
N ASP A 5 -0.04 -1.57 -7.51
CA ASP A 5 0.42 -2.92 -7.85
C ASP A 5 1.02 -2.96 -9.27
N CYS A 6 0.44 -2.17 -10.20
CA CYS A 6 0.94 -2.04 -11.56
C CYS A 6 2.37 -1.47 -11.60
N ILE A 7 2.64 -0.38 -10.88
CA ILE A 7 3.98 0.22 -10.85
C ILE A 7 5.03 -0.68 -10.17
N CYS A 8 4.62 -1.63 -9.34
CA CYS A 8 5.58 -2.51 -8.65
C CYS A 8 6.38 -3.43 -9.60
N VAL A 9 5.92 -3.61 -10.82
CA VAL A 9 6.67 -4.30 -11.87
C VAL A 9 7.33 -3.34 -12.88
N GLY A 10 7.38 -2.05 -12.57
CA GLY A 10 7.93 -1.02 -13.46
C GLY A 10 7.01 -0.64 -14.62
N ALA A 11 5.73 -1.05 -14.59
CA ALA A 11 4.77 -0.71 -15.62
C ALA A 11 4.10 0.64 -15.35
N GLU A 12 4.02 1.48 -16.38
CA GLU A 12 3.23 2.71 -16.37
C GLU A 12 1.75 2.35 -16.50
N PRO A 13 0.90 2.67 -15.49
CA PRO A 13 -0.55 2.49 -15.58
C PRO A 13 -1.13 3.41 -16.66
N ILE A 14 -1.98 2.89 -17.54
CA ILE A 14 -2.58 3.66 -18.63
C ILE A 14 -4.11 3.63 -18.62
N ALA A 15 -4.69 2.51 -18.21
CA ALA A 15 -6.14 2.32 -18.25
C ALA A 15 -6.66 1.56 -17.04
N PHE A 16 -7.90 1.82 -16.71
CA PHE A 16 -8.62 1.17 -15.61
C PHE A 16 -10.01 0.78 -16.06
N VAL A 17 -10.46 -0.38 -15.61
CA VAL A 17 -11.84 -0.82 -15.69
C VAL A 17 -12.35 -1.18 -14.31
N ASP A 18 -13.58 -0.82 -13.99
CA ASP A 18 -14.19 -1.08 -12.69
C ASP A 18 -15.36 -2.04 -12.76
N TYR A 19 -15.71 -2.59 -11.62
CA TYR A 19 -16.92 -3.36 -11.40
C TYR A 19 -17.55 -2.89 -10.10
N LEU A 20 -18.80 -2.41 -10.20
CA LEU A 20 -19.62 -2.00 -9.07
C LEU A 20 -20.83 -2.92 -8.97
N ALA A 21 -20.89 -3.76 -7.95
CA ALA A 21 -22.06 -4.57 -7.63
C ALA A 21 -22.81 -3.98 -6.45
N MET A 22 -24.11 -3.83 -6.56
CA MET A 22 -24.97 -3.24 -5.54
C MET A 22 -26.17 -4.13 -5.23
N GLU A 23 -26.56 -4.22 -3.96
CA GLU A 23 -27.82 -4.86 -3.55
C GLU A 23 -29.03 -4.11 -4.11
N ARG A 24 -28.96 -2.77 -4.06
CA ARG A 24 -29.98 -1.86 -4.58
C ARG A 24 -29.30 -0.66 -5.22
N THR A 25 -29.81 -0.25 -6.35
CA THR A 25 -29.31 0.96 -7.04
C THR A 25 -29.66 2.21 -6.22
N ASP A 26 -28.63 2.96 -5.82
CA ASP A 26 -28.76 4.30 -5.27
C ASP A 26 -27.91 5.27 -6.12
N PRO A 27 -28.56 6.16 -6.92
CA PRO A 27 -27.83 7.07 -7.78
C PRO A 27 -26.87 8.01 -7.05
N ARG A 28 -27.17 8.39 -5.80
CA ARG A 28 -26.29 9.25 -4.99
C ARG A 28 -25.02 8.53 -4.60
N ILE A 29 -25.12 7.26 -4.19
CA ILE A 29 -23.96 6.43 -3.86
C ILE A 29 -23.10 6.21 -5.11
N ALA A 30 -23.73 5.89 -6.24
CA ALA A 30 -23.03 5.69 -7.51
C ALA A 30 -22.29 6.98 -7.96
N GLU A 31 -22.92 8.16 -7.78
CA GLU A 31 -22.27 9.45 -8.07
C GLU A 31 -21.04 9.69 -7.20
N GLU A 32 -21.11 9.44 -5.88
CA GLU A 32 -19.99 9.61 -4.98
C GLU A 32 -18.84 8.62 -5.29
N ILE A 33 -19.16 7.39 -5.66
CA ILE A 33 -18.18 6.41 -6.13
C ILE A 33 -17.52 6.92 -7.43
N GLY A 34 -18.30 7.41 -8.38
CA GLY A 34 -17.80 7.98 -9.63
C GLY A 34 -16.85 9.16 -9.41
N LYS A 35 -17.17 10.07 -8.49
CA LYS A 35 -16.28 11.16 -8.08
C LYS A 35 -14.96 10.63 -7.52
N GLY A 36 -15.02 9.60 -6.66
CA GLY A 36 -13.83 8.96 -6.09
C GLY A 36 -12.94 8.30 -7.15
N LEU A 37 -13.55 7.57 -8.10
CA LEU A 37 -12.87 6.93 -9.22
C LEU A 37 -12.21 7.98 -10.13
N SER A 38 -12.94 9.04 -10.50
CA SER A 38 -12.42 10.15 -11.31
C SER A 38 -11.22 10.80 -10.64
N ARG A 39 -11.33 11.12 -9.35
CA ARG A 39 -10.21 11.70 -8.60
C ARG A 39 -9.00 10.79 -8.55
N GLY A 40 -9.20 9.49 -8.31
CA GLY A 40 -8.14 8.49 -8.33
C GLY A 40 -7.45 8.37 -9.69
N ALA A 41 -8.24 8.41 -10.78
CA ALA A 41 -7.73 8.38 -12.16
C ALA A 41 -6.88 9.62 -12.48
N GLU A 42 -7.34 10.82 -12.10
CA GLU A 42 -6.56 12.06 -12.24
C GLU A 42 -5.22 11.99 -11.49
N MET A 43 -5.23 11.53 -10.23
CA MET A 43 -4.02 11.40 -9.42
C MET A 43 -3.03 10.39 -10.01
N ALA A 44 -3.52 9.31 -10.58
CA ALA A 44 -2.72 8.27 -11.21
C ALA A 44 -2.36 8.58 -12.68
N ASN A 45 -2.94 9.63 -13.27
CA ASN A 45 -2.81 10.01 -14.67
C ASN A 45 -3.19 8.85 -15.63
N ILE A 46 -4.36 8.22 -15.38
CA ILE A 46 -4.89 7.11 -16.17
C ILE A 46 -6.29 7.44 -16.70
N SER A 47 -6.74 6.69 -17.70
CA SER A 47 -8.12 6.75 -18.20
C SER A 47 -8.96 5.60 -17.65
N ILE A 48 -10.19 5.89 -17.19
CA ILE A 48 -11.21 4.86 -16.97
C ILE A 48 -11.84 4.58 -18.34
N VAL A 49 -11.61 3.40 -18.88
CA VAL A 49 -11.98 3.06 -20.27
C VAL A 49 -13.22 2.20 -20.37
N GLY A 50 -13.76 1.78 -19.25
CA GLY A 50 -14.97 0.97 -19.17
C GLY A 50 -15.20 0.42 -17.79
N GLY A 51 -16.19 -0.44 -17.67
CA GLY A 51 -16.57 -1.10 -16.42
C GLY A 51 -17.97 -1.69 -16.52
N GLU A 52 -18.47 -2.19 -15.41
CA GLU A 52 -19.82 -2.73 -15.29
C GLU A 52 -20.44 -2.32 -13.95
N THR A 53 -21.70 -1.91 -14.00
CA THR A 53 -22.50 -1.66 -12.81
C THR A 53 -23.66 -2.63 -12.77
N ALA A 54 -23.69 -3.53 -11.78
CA ALA A 54 -24.70 -4.57 -11.65
C ALA A 54 -25.53 -4.41 -10.38
N THR A 55 -26.84 -4.62 -10.48
CA THR A 55 -27.75 -4.72 -9.34
C THR A 55 -28.05 -6.20 -9.08
N LEU A 56 -27.55 -6.73 -7.95
CA LEU A 56 -27.55 -8.16 -7.62
C LEU A 56 -28.11 -8.41 -6.21
N PRO A 57 -29.45 -8.21 -5.99
CA PRO A 57 -30.06 -8.26 -4.65
C PRO A 57 -29.95 -9.64 -3.98
N ASP A 58 -29.88 -10.72 -4.77
CA ASP A 58 -29.83 -12.08 -4.24
C ASP A 58 -28.38 -12.55 -3.94
N MET A 59 -27.38 -11.81 -4.39
CA MET A 59 -25.97 -12.21 -4.26
C MET A 59 -25.15 -11.26 -3.39
N ILE A 60 -25.45 -9.95 -3.41
CA ILE A 60 -24.69 -8.90 -2.74
C ILE A 60 -25.50 -8.29 -1.60
N ARG A 61 -24.87 -8.07 -0.47
CA ARG A 61 -25.41 -7.24 0.63
C ARG A 61 -24.64 -5.93 0.68
N GLY A 62 -25.35 -4.81 0.49
CA GLY A 62 -24.72 -3.50 0.39
C GLY A 62 -24.09 -3.28 -0.99
N MET A 63 -22.76 -3.18 -1.06
CA MET A 63 -22.02 -2.98 -2.30
C MET A 63 -20.66 -3.66 -2.26
N ASP A 64 -20.16 -4.00 -3.44
CA ASP A 64 -18.80 -4.49 -3.67
C ASP A 64 -18.18 -3.80 -4.88
N LEU A 65 -16.89 -3.48 -4.77
CA LEU A 65 -16.12 -2.81 -5.81
C LEU A 65 -14.87 -3.60 -6.14
N ALA A 66 -14.65 -3.83 -7.41
CA ALA A 66 -13.42 -4.42 -7.92
C ALA A 66 -12.89 -3.58 -9.09
N GLY A 67 -11.62 -3.76 -9.44
CA GLY A 67 -11.04 -3.06 -10.56
C GLY A 67 -9.84 -3.80 -11.13
N ALA A 68 -9.57 -3.54 -12.41
CA ALA A 68 -8.35 -3.99 -13.07
C ALA A 68 -7.64 -2.81 -13.70
N CYS A 69 -6.32 -2.75 -13.49
CA CYS A 69 -5.45 -1.75 -14.07
C CYS A 69 -4.62 -2.39 -15.20
N ILE A 70 -4.55 -1.70 -16.33
CA ILE A 70 -3.70 -2.07 -17.47
C ILE A 70 -2.54 -1.09 -17.49
N GLY A 71 -1.32 -1.64 -17.53
CA GLY A 71 -0.10 -0.86 -17.63
C GLY A 71 0.77 -1.35 -18.77
N TYR A 72 1.73 -0.52 -19.15
CA TYR A 72 2.73 -0.80 -20.17
C TYR A 72 4.13 -0.71 -19.58
N ALA A 73 4.99 -1.64 -19.95
CA ALA A 73 6.42 -1.59 -19.67
C ALA A 73 7.23 -2.09 -20.86
N GLU A 74 8.38 -1.47 -21.11
CA GLU A 74 9.38 -2.07 -21.99
C GLU A 74 9.93 -3.33 -21.33
N LYS A 75 10.04 -4.43 -22.08
CA LYS A 75 10.48 -5.72 -21.55
C LYS A 75 11.83 -5.66 -20.81
N SER A 76 12.73 -4.81 -21.25
CA SER A 76 14.05 -4.59 -20.65
C SER A 76 14.03 -3.79 -19.35
N LYS A 77 12.90 -3.12 -19.04
CA LYS A 77 12.73 -2.24 -17.86
C LYS A 77 11.81 -2.83 -16.80
N ILE A 78 11.37 -4.08 -16.97
CA ILE A 78 10.52 -4.75 -15.99
C ILE A 78 11.29 -5.00 -14.70
N VAL A 79 10.72 -4.61 -13.57
CA VAL A 79 11.28 -4.78 -12.22
C VAL A 79 10.70 -6.04 -11.60
N LEU A 80 11.51 -7.09 -11.46
CA LEU A 80 11.07 -8.39 -10.93
C LEU A 80 11.69 -8.75 -9.57
N GLY A 81 12.64 -7.96 -9.08
CA GLY A 81 13.37 -8.26 -7.84
C GLY A 81 14.53 -9.23 -8.01
N ASP A 82 14.82 -9.66 -9.21
CA ASP A 82 15.92 -10.59 -9.55
C ASP A 82 17.31 -9.96 -9.40
N LYS A 83 17.40 -8.62 -9.51
CA LYS A 83 18.61 -7.85 -9.26
C LYS A 83 18.89 -7.61 -7.77
N ILE A 84 17.94 -7.85 -6.87
CA ILE A 84 18.10 -7.59 -5.44
C ILE A 84 19.23 -8.43 -4.88
N MET A 85 20.21 -7.75 -4.23
CA MET A 85 21.39 -8.38 -3.67
C MET A 85 21.72 -7.83 -2.29
N GLU A 86 22.62 -8.53 -1.59
CA GLU A 86 23.20 -8.06 -0.33
C GLU A 86 23.84 -6.68 -0.50
N GLY A 87 23.55 -5.79 0.45
CA GLY A 87 24.03 -4.41 0.46
C GLY A 87 23.04 -3.39 -0.12
N ASP A 88 22.03 -3.83 -0.86
CA ASP A 88 20.98 -2.92 -1.33
C ASP A 88 20.28 -2.25 -0.16
N VAL A 89 19.77 -1.04 -0.40
CA VAL A 89 19.06 -0.22 0.58
C VAL A 89 17.56 -0.33 0.36
N ILE A 90 16.81 -0.36 1.46
CA ILE A 90 15.35 -0.33 1.46
C ILE A 90 14.89 1.07 1.85
N ILE A 91 14.21 1.76 0.93
CA ILE A 91 13.59 3.06 1.13
C ILE A 91 12.10 2.84 1.31
N GLY A 92 11.52 3.36 2.39
CA GLY A 92 10.09 3.33 2.67
C GLY A 92 9.41 4.62 2.29
N LEU A 93 8.24 4.52 1.64
CA LEU A 93 7.32 5.63 1.43
C LEU A 93 6.14 5.49 2.40
N GLY A 94 5.81 6.60 3.08
CA GLY A 94 4.76 6.65 4.09
C GLY A 94 3.37 6.34 3.54
N SER A 95 2.60 5.53 4.29
CA SER A 95 1.18 5.33 4.01
C SER A 95 0.34 6.53 4.48
N SER A 96 -0.88 6.65 3.96
CA SER A 96 -1.88 7.62 4.45
C SER A 96 -2.70 7.10 5.63
N GLY A 97 -2.56 5.83 5.98
CA GLY A 97 -3.33 5.13 7.02
C GLY A 97 -3.34 3.64 6.75
N LEU A 98 -4.47 2.97 7.06
CA LEU A 98 -4.61 1.53 6.87
C LEU A 98 -4.51 1.10 5.41
N HIS A 99 -4.77 2.02 4.48
CA HIS A 99 -5.05 1.72 3.09
C HIS A 99 -6.28 0.82 2.97
N SER A 100 -6.20 -0.31 2.26
CA SER A 100 -7.37 -1.16 2.00
C SER A 100 -7.29 -2.54 2.67
N ASN A 101 -6.49 -2.69 3.74
CA ASN A 101 -6.24 -3.99 4.37
C ASN A 101 -6.50 -3.98 5.88
N GLY A 102 -6.85 -5.16 6.41
CA GLY A 102 -7.05 -5.35 7.85
C GLY A 102 -8.40 -4.91 8.39
N TYR A 103 -9.33 -4.44 7.57
CA TYR A 103 -10.63 -3.92 8.01
C TYR A 103 -11.51 -4.94 8.72
N THR A 104 -11.42 -6.22 8.40
CA THR A 104 -12.15 -7.27 9.11
C THR A 104 -11.76 -7.30 10.59
N LEU A 105 -10.46 -7.24 10.87
CA LEU A 105 -9.94 -7.18 12.24
C LEU A 105 -10.36 -5.88 12.94
N VAL A 106 -10.24 -4.74 12.27
CA VAL A 106 -10.64 -3.43 12.82
C VAL A 106 -12.12 -3.42 13.19
N ARG A 107 -13.00 -3.80 12.26
CA ARG A 107 -14.45 -3.85 12.51
C ARG A 107 -14.81 -4.79 13.68
N LYS A 108 -14.13 -5.94 13.79
CA LYS A 108 -14.29 -6.86 14.90
C LYS A 108 -13.94 -6.18 16.22
N ILE A 109 -12.77 -5.53 16.32
CA ILE A 109 -12.33 -4.82 17.52
C ILE A 109 -13.31 -3.72 17.91
N LEU A 110 -13.72 -2.87 16.96
CA LEU A 110 -14.68 -1.80 17.23
C LEU A 110 -16.00 -2.35 17.79
N LYS A 111 -16.53 -3.40 17.18
CA LYS A 111 -17.77 -4.06 17.62
C LYS A 111 -17.64 -4.66 19.01
N GLU A 112 -16.58 -5.43 19.27
CA GLU A 112 -16.36 -6.12 20.57
C GLU A 112 -16.09 -5.15 21.72
N LYS A 113 -15.51 -3.99 21.42
CA LYS A 113 -15.19 -2.95 22.41
C LYS A 113 -16.24 -1.85 22.53
N GLY A 114 -17.27 -1.87 21.68
CA GLY A 114 -18.32 -0.86 21.69
C GLY A 114 -17.91 0.51 21.18
N PHE A 115 -16.84 0.60 20.37
CA PHE A 115 -16.46 1.86 19.74
C PHE A 115 -17.35 2.17 18.54
N SER A 116 -17.90 3.39 18.51
CA SER A 116 -18.58 3.92 17.33
C SER A 116 -17.58 4.56 16.37
N TYR A 117 -17.97 4.74 15.09
CA TYR A 117 -17.16 5.46 14.11
C TYR A 117 -17.01 6.96 14.44
N SER A 118 -17.88 7.53 15.30
CA SER A 118 -17.75 8.90 15.81
C SER A 118 -16.76 9.05 16.98
N HIS A 119 -16.23 7.93 17.50
CA HIS A 119 -15.21 7.98 18.55
C HIS A 119 -13.98 8.75 18.08
N LYS A 120 -13.49 9.68 18.91
CA LYS A 120 -12.35 10.53 18.56
C LYS A 120 -11.02 9.85 18.89
N LEU A 121 -10.10 9.88 17.94
CA LEU A 121 -8.69 9.53 18.11
C LEU A 121 -7.86 10.79 17.78
N GLY A 122 -7.46 11.51 18.81
CA GLY A 122 -6.96 12.88 18.63
C GLY A 122 -8.07 13.82 18.16
N ASN A 123 -7.85 14.56 17.08
CA ASN A 123 -8.81 15.52 16.55
C ASN A 123 -9.80 14.93 15.52
N GLU A 124 -9.55 13.73 15.02
CA GLU A 124 -10.34 13.09 13.97
C GLU A 124 -11.24 11.98 14.53
N SER A 125 -12.32 11.67 13.83
CA SER A 125 -13.15 10.52 14.18
C SER A 125 -12.53 9.22 13.61
N LEU A 126 -12.82 8.07 14.25
CA LEU A 126 -12.43 6.78 13.70
C LEU A 126 -12.99 6.56 12.28
N GLY A 127 -14.19 7.06 12.01
CA GLY A 127 -14.79 7.01 10.68
C GLY A 127 -13.94 7.73 9.64
N ASP A 128 -13.53 8.97 9.92
CA ASP A 128 -12.71 9.78 9.00
C ASP A 128 -11.34 9.12 8.76
N ILE A 129 -10.68 8.68 9.85
CA ILE A 129 -9.38 7.99 9.77
C ILE A 129 -9.49 6.70 8.95
N LEU A 130 -10.53 5.92 9.15
CA LEU A 130 -10.74 4.65 8.45
C LEU A 130 -11.16 4.85 6.99
N LEU A 131 -11.72 5.99 6.64
CA LEU A 131 -12.07 6.35 5.26
C LEU A 131 -10.94 7.05 4.51
N THR A 132 -9.79 7.30 5.14
CA THR A 132 -8.63 7.90 4.46
C THR A 132 -8.24 7.06 3.24
N PRO A 133 -8.24 7.63 2.03
CA PRO A 133 -7.94 6.90 0.81
C PRO A 133 -6.53 6.31 0.80
N THR A 134 -6.37 5.17 0.14
CA THR A 134 -5.05 4.61 -0.18
C THR A 134 -4.24 5.61 -0.99
N ARG A 135 -3.03 5.92 -0.55
CA ARG A 135 -2.10 6.79 -1.27
C ARG A 135 -1.76 6.19 -2.64
N ILE A 136 -1.70 7.03 -3.64
CA ILE A 136 -1.28 6.68 -5.00
C ILE A 136 0.18 7.12 -5.17
N TYR A 137 1.07 6.19 -5.53
CA TYR A 137 2.52 6.39 -5.64
C TYR A 137 3.01 6.45 -7.10
N VAL A 138 2.10 6.59 -8.05
CA VAL A 138 2.42 6.42 -9.49
C VAL A 138 3.44 7.43 -9.97
N LYS A 139 3.22 8.72 -9.70
CA LYS A 139 4.06 9.81 -10.24
C LYS A 139 5.51 9.73 -9.76
N GLU A 140 5.69 9.61 -8.45
CA GLU A 140 7.02 9.55 -7.84
C GLU A 140 7.80 8.31 -8.26
N ILE A 141 7.13 7.16 -8.39
CA ILE A 141 7.79 5.91 -8.79
C ILE A 141 8.14 5.93 -10.28
N LEU A 142 7.25 6.42 -11.14
CA LEU A 142 7.58 6.55 -12.58
C LEU A 142 8.74 7.52 -12.82
N GLU A 143 8.85 8.59 -12.01
CA GLU A 143 9.98 9.49 -12.09
C GLU A 143 11.28 8.85 -11.57
N LEU A 144 11.20 8.09 -10.49
CA LEU A 144 12.33 7.33 -9.97
C LEU A 144 12.88 6.35 -11.02
N LEU A 145 12.01 5.56 -11.64
CA LEU A 145 12.36 4.53 -12.62
C LEU A 145 13.08 5.08 -13.89
N LYS A 146 12.96 6.37 -14.16
CA LYS A 146 13.69 7.02 -15.28
C LYS A 146 15.15 7.31 -14.94
N ASN A 147 15.49 7.44 -13.66
CA ASN A 147 16.73 8.04 -13.21
C ASN A 147 17.58 7.12 -12.34
N VAL A 148 17.01 6.04 -11.79
CA VAL A 148 17.64 5.15 -10.79
C VAL A 148 17.46 3.70 -11.23
N ASP A 149 18.49 2.85 -11.04
CA ASP A 149 18.38 1.40 -11.24
C ASP A 149 17.62 0.76 -10.06
N VAL A 150 16.30 0.71 -10.16
CA VAL A 150 15.45 0.14 -9.12
C VAL A 150 15.49 -1.39 -9.18
N HIS A 151 16.00 -2.03 -8.14
CA HIS A 151 16.09 -3.48 -8.03
C HIS A 151 14.77 -4.15 -7.63
N GLY A 152 13.90 -3.43 -6.90
CA GLY A 152 12.62 -3.99 -6.49
C GLY A 152 11.65 -2.95 -5.93
N LEU A 153 10.36 -3.23 -6.07
CA LEU A 153 9.26 -2.41 -5.58
C LEU A 153 8.23 -3.31 -4.89
N ALA A 154 7.81 -2.98 -3.69
CA ALA A 154 6.79 -3.74 -2.97
C ALA A 154 5.69 -2.82 -2.42
N HIS A 155 4.47 -2.99 -2.88
CA HIS A 155 3.28 -2.40 -2.27
C HIS A 155 2.93 -3.17 -1.00
N ILE A 156 2.99 -2.49 0.16
CA ILE A 156 2.75 -3.12 1.46
C ILE A 156 1.25 -3.17 1.75
N THR A 157 0.67 -4.34 1.51
CA THR A 157 -0.77 -4.59 1.53
C THR A 157 -1.15 -5.65 2.58
N GLY A 158 -2.12 -6.52 2.34
CA GLY A 158 -2.65 -7.50 3.30
C GLY A 158 -1.65 -8.57 3.80
N GLY A 159 -0.47 -8.66 3.22
CA GLY A 159 0.64 -9.46 3.74
C GLY A 159 1.55 -8.69 4.69
N GLY A 160 1.29 -7.38 4.89
CA GLY A 160 2.14 -6.51 5.68
C GLY A 160 3.57 -6.51 5.18
N ILE A 161 4.53 -6.45 6.10
CA ILE A 161 5.96 -6.43 5.77
C ILE A 161 6.43 -7.66 4.98
N ARG A 162 5.70 -8.78 5.05
CA ARG A 162 6.02 -10.01 4.32
C ARG A 162 5.88 -9.87 2.80
N ASN A 163 5.24 -8.79 2.31
CA ASN A 163 5.21 -8.51 0.88
C ASN A 163 6.61 -8.38 0.27
N LEU A 164 7.62 -7.95 1.03
CA LEU A 164 9.01 -7.91 0.59
C LEU A 164 9.54 -9.29 0.13
N MET A 165 9.14 -10.37 0.79
CA MET A 165 9.59 -11.72 0.43
C MET A 165 9.09 -12.21 -0.94
N ARG A 166 8.10 -11.53 -1.52
CA ARG A 166 7.63 -11.83 -2.88
C ARG A 166 8.63 -11.42 -3.94
N LEU A 167 9.47 -10.42 -3.64
CA LEU A 167 10.46 -9.89 -4.56
C LEU A 167 11.63 -10.86 -4.75
N ASN A 168 12.19 -11.37 -3.65
CA ASN A 168 13.30 -12.30 -3.71
C ASN A 168 13.32 -13.20 -2.46
N LYS A 169 13.27 -14.51 -2.67
CA LYS A 169 13.27 -15.52 -1.60
C LYS A 169 14.68 -15.97 -1.18
N LYS A 170 15.73 -15.45 -1.83
CA LYS A 170 17.11 -15.86 -1.59
C LYS A 170 17.89 -14.87 -0.72
N VAL A 171 17.26 -13.77 -0.34
CA VAL A 171 17.83 -12.71 0.49
C VAL A 171 17.01 -12.47 1.75
N LYS A 172 17.58 -11.76 2.70
CA LYS A 172 16.91 -11.31 3.91
C LYS A 172 16.72 -9.79 3.86
N PHE A 173 15.50 -9.34 4.05
CA PHE A 173 15.17 -7.92 4.17
C PHE A 173 15.24 -7.52 5.64
N VAL A 174 16.08 -6.56 5.99
CA VAL A 174 16.29 -6.10 7.36
C VAL A 174 15.73 -4.70 7.52
N ILE A 175 14.62 -4.57 8.21
CA ILE A 175 14.03 -3.29 8.59
C ILE A 175 14.65 -2.87 9.93
N SER A 176 15.68 -2.05 9.85
CA SER A 176 16.45 -1.57 11.02
C SER A 176 15.80 -0.36 11.68
N ASP A 177 15.19 0.52 10.88
CA ASP A 177 14.51 1.74 11.33
C ASP A 177 13.15 1.89 10.62
N PRO A 178 12.10 1.17 11.07
CA PRO A 178 10.79 1.19 10.43
C PRO A 178 10.19 2.59 10.38
N MET A 179 9.26 2.80 9.43
CA MET A 179 8.41 4.00 9.41
C MET A 179 7.66 4.11 10.74
N GLU A 180 7.38 5.34 11.17
CA GLU A 180 6.53 5.56 12.35
C GLU A 180 5.07 5.31 11.99
N PRO A 181 4.40 4.34 12.63
CA PRO A 181 2.99 4.06 12.38
C PRO A 181 2.09 5.22 12.81
N GLN A 182 1.03 5.46 12.06
CA GLN A 182 0.00 6.42 12.46
C GLN A 182 -0.73 5.99 13.74
N PRO A 183 -1.34 6.92 14.50
CA PRO A 183 -2.01 6.63 15.79
C PRO A 183 -3.04 5.51 15.74
N ILE A 184 -3.69 5.31 14.59
CA ILE A 184 -4.69 4.25 14.41
C ILE A 184 -4.10 2.84 14.62
N PHE A 185 -2.84 2.60 14.24
CA PHE A 185 -2.21 1.28 14.43
C PHE A 185 -1.97 0.98 15.91
N TYR A 186 -1.58 1.99 16.68
CA TYR A 186 -1.42 1.85 18.14
C TYR A 186 -2.77 1.64 18.82
N PHE A 187 -3.82 2.34 18.37
CA PHE A 187 -5.18 2.14 18.84
C PHE A 187 -5.66 0.70 18.60
N ILE A 188 -5.54 0.21 17.35
CA ILE A 188 -5.92 -1.16 16.98
C ILE A 188 -5.17 -2.18 17.85
N ARG A 189 -3.87 -2.02 17.98
CA ARG A 189 -3.03 -2.90 18.79
C ARG A 189 -3.46 -2.93 20.24
N LYS A 190 -3.66 -1.75 20.85
CA LYS A 190 -4.02 -1.61 22.26
C LYS A 190 -5.40 -2.20 22.53
N GLU A 191 -6.41 -1.74 21.82
CA GLU A 191 -7.80 -2.12 22.08
C GLU A 191 -8.09 -3.57 21.66
N GLY A 192 -7.46 -4.05 20.59
CA GLY A 192 -7.56 -5.43 20.12
C GLY A 192 -6.63 -6.40 20.84
N LYS A 193 -5.71 -5.91 21.68
CA LYS A 193 -4.62 -6.71 22.30
C LYS A 193 -3.84 -7.52 21.25
N VAL A 194 -3.63 -6.90 20.07
CA VAL A 194 -2.96 -7.55 18.93
C VAL A 194 -1.44 -7.52 19.14
N GLU A 195 -0.80 -8.66 18.98
CA GLU A 195 0.65 -8.74 19.07
C GLU A 195 1.35 -8.01 17.92
N TRP A 196 2.55 -7.46 18.15
CA TRP A 196 3.32 -6.77 17.11
C TRP A 196 3.54 -7.63 15.88
N LYS A 197 3.76 -8.93 16.06
CA LYS A 197 3.92 -9.88 14.95
C LYS A 197 2.72 -9.87 14.01
N GLU A 198 1.52 -9.93 14.56
CA GLU A 198 0.29 -9.87 13.78
C GLU A 198 0.06 -8.49 13.17
N MET A 199 0.38 -7.40 13.89
CA MET A 199 0.27 -6.03 13.36
C MET A 199 1.10 -5.85 12.09
N PHE A 200 2.38 -6.23 12.09
CA PHE A 200 3.26 -6.14 10.93
C PHE A 200 2.94 -7.16 9.81
N GLN A 201 2.19 -8.21 10.14
CA GLN A 201 1.74 -9.20 9.16
C GLN A 201 0.45 -8.78 8.46
N THR A 202 -0.42 -8.02 9.14
CA THR A 202 -1.75 -7.66 8.64
C THR A 202 -1.80 -6.25 8.06
N PHE A 203 -1.01 -5.32 8.62
CA PHE A 203 -1.05 -3.91 8.29
C PHE A 203 0.27 -3.41 7.70
N ASN A 204 0.21 -2.28 7.00
CA ASN A 204 1.39 -1.61 6.44
C ASN A 204 2.27 -0.93 7.48
N MET A 205 1.78 -0.72 8.69
CA MET A 205 2.49 -0.13 9.83
C MET A 205 3.20 1.19 9.49
N GLY A 206 2.56 2.04 8.68
CA GLY A 206 3.09 3.35 8.28
C GLY A 206 3.91 3.35 6.99
N MET A 207 4.26 2.19 6.43
CA MET A 207 4.98 2.07 5.17
C MET A 207 4.04 1.52 4.08
N GLY A 208 3.62 2.35 3.13
CA GLY A 208 2.72 1.92 2.07
C GLY A 208 3.43 1.31 0.87
N LEU A 209 4.63 1.76 0.56
CA LEU A 209 5.46 1.23 -0.52
C LEU A 209 6.92 1.13 -0.06
N ALA A 210 7.61 0.08 -0.49
CA ALA A 210 9.05 -0.09 -0.31
C ALA A 210 9.75 -0.10 -1.66
N VAL A 211 10.88 0.58 -1.74
CA VAL A 211 11.77 0.67 -2.90
C VAL A 211 13.12 0.08 -2.51
N ILE A 212 13.67 -0.79 -3.34
CA ILE A 212 14.99 -1.39 -3.16
C ILE A 212 15.90 -0.88 -4.27
N VAL A 213 17.03 -0.27 -3.88
CA VAL A 213 18.02 0.32 -4.79
C VAL A 213 19.44 -0.06 -4.37
N PRO A 214 20.42 -0.02 -5.28
CA PRO A 214 21.83 -0.08 -4.93
C PRO A 214 22.19 1.01 -3.92
N ARG A 215 23.16 0.71 -3.05
CA ARG A 215 23.59 1.64 -1.98
C ARG A 215 24.11 2.97 -2.50
N ASP A 216 24.79 2.97 -3.60
CA ASP A 216 25.35 4.16 -4.25
C ASP A 216 24.31 5.06 -4.91
N GLU A 217 23.13 4.51 -5.22
CA GLU A 217 22.00 5.28 -5.77
C GLU A 217 20.99 5.76 -4.72
N LYS A 218 21.23 5.45 -3.44
CA LYS A 218 20.29 5.75 -2.35
C LYS A 218 19.93 7.23 -2.24
N ASP A 219 20.94 8.10 -2.23
CA ASP A 219 20.72 9.54 -1.97
C ASP A 219 19.98 10.21 -3.14
N ASP A 220 20.28 9.82 -4.37
CA ASP A 220 19.56 10.25 -5.56
C ASP A 220 18.11 9.75 -5.54
N ALA A 221 17.89 8.49 -5.19
CA ALA A 221 16.56 7.92 -5.06
C ALA A 221 15.70 8.66 -4.01
N ILE A 222 16.25 8.92 -2.82
CA ILE A 222 15.56 9.68 -1.77
C ILE A 222 15.24 11.10 -2.26
N SER A 223 16.20 11.79 -2.87
CA SER A 223 16.00 13.15 -3.39
C SER A 223 14.89 13.23 -4.44
N ILE A 224 14.86 12.27 -5.38
CA ILE A 224 13.81 12.19 -6.41
C ILE A 224 12.44 11.93 -5.77
N LEU A 225 12.37 10.98 -4.84
CA LEU A 225 11.12 10.63 -4.17
C LEU A 225 10.59 11.79 -3.32
N GLU A 226 11.42 12.47 -2.53
CA GLU A 226 11.02 13.61 -1.71
C GLU A 226 10.51 14.79 -2.54
N LYS A 227 11.14 15.04 -3.69
CA LYS A 227 10.74 16.12 -4.61
C LYS A 227 9.38 15.87 -5.27
N ASN A 228 9.03 14.61 -5.53
CA ASN A 228 7.86 14.24 -6.33
C ASN A 228 6.72 13.64 -5.51
N SER A 229 6.90 13.42 -4.21
CA SER A 229 5.91 12.78 -3.33
C SER A 229 5.57 13.65 -2.12
N GLU A 230 4.31 13.62 -1.73
CA GLU A 230 3.85 14.14 -0.42
C GLU A 230 4.04 13.09 0.70
N ALA A 231 4.44 11.87 0.36
CA ALA A 231 4.71 10.84 1.34
C ALA A 231 6.01 11.14 2.07
N LYS A 232 6.07 10.81 3.36
CA LYS A 232 7.35 10.77 4.06
C LYS A 232 8.22 9.71 3.41
N VAL A 233 9.45 10.07 3.03
CA VAL A 233 10.45 9.17 2.46
C VAL A 233 11.56 8.94 3.48
N LYS A 234 12.07 7.72 3.58
CA LYS A 234 13.11 7.40 4.56
C LYS A 234 13.81 6.09 4.20
N GLU A 235 15.12 6.02 4.40
CA GLU A 235 15.81 4.74 4.51
C GLU A 235 15.27 3.98 5.72
N VAL A 236 14.72 2.78 5.50
CA VAL A 236 14.13 1.96 6.56
C VAL A 236 14.96 0.71 6.87
N GLY A 237 15.91 0.37 6.00
CA GLY A 237 16.71 -0.83 6.18
C GLY A 237 17.57 -1.18 4.97
N TYR A 238 17.96 -2.44 4.91
CA TYR A 238 18.88 -2.96 3.92
C TYR A 238 18.61 -4.45 3.62
N VAL A 239 19.21 -4.92 2.55
CA VAL A 239 19.23 -6.34 2.17
C VAL A 239 20.49 -7.02 2.71
N ASP A 240 20.32 -8.22 3.29
CA ASP A 240 21.38 -9.01 3.91
C ASP A 240 21.35 -10.47 3.41
N LYS A 241 22.37 -11.23 3.73
CA LYS A 241 22.43 -12.68 3.52
C LYS A 241 21.36 -13.38 4.35
N GLY A 242 20.74 -14.41 3.78
CA GLY A 242 19.75 -15.23 4.46
C GLY A 242 18.41 -15.22 3.75
N ARG A 243 17.34 -15.40 4.51
CA ARG A 243 15.95 -15.43 3.99
C ARG A 243 15.01 -14.71 4.94
N GLY A 244 13.88 -14.25 4.41
CA GLY A 244 12.80 -13.69 5.21
C GLY A 244 12.91 -12.20 5.45
N VAL A 245 12.18 -11.70 6.45
CA VAL A 245 12.15 -10.28 6.86
C VAL A 245 12.39 -10.17 8.35
N ASP A 246 13.35 -9.36 8.74
CA ASP A 246 13.60 -8.96 10.13
C ASP A 246 13.10 -7.54 10.39
N VAL A 247 12.35 -7.31 11.48
CA VAL A 247 12.02 -5.96 11.98
C VAL A 247 12.76 -5.77 13.31
N LYS A 248 13.95 -5.18 13.26
CA LYS A 248 14.88 -5.14 14.41
C LYS A 248 14.31 -4.47 15.64
N LYS A 249 13.68 -3.30 15.48
CA LYS A 249 13.09 -2.53 16.59
C LYS A 249 12.10 -3.36 17.43
N PHE A 250 11.40 -4.30 16.81
CA PHE A 250 10.38 -5.13 17.44
C PHE A 250 10.81 -6.58 17.65
N LYS A 251 12.06 -6.93 17.30
CA LYS A 251 12.62 -8.29 17.38
C LYS A 251 11.74 -9.33 16.67
N LEU A 252 11.20 -8.97 15.50
CA LEU A 252 10.34 -9.84 14.70
C LEU A 252 11.15 -10.47 13.56
N HIS A 253 10.80 -11.72 13.26
CA HIS A 253 11.29 -12.47 12.11
C HIS A 253 10.13 -13.17 11.40
N TYR A 254 10.15 -13.14 10.06
CA TYR A 254 9.19 -13.79 9.17
C TYR A 254 9.94 -14.60 8.12
N GLU A 255 9.50 -15.83 7.88
CA GLU A 255 9.95 -16.75 6.83
C GLU A 255 8.82 -17.03 5.81
#